data_81d49116d489f2eab394449803d3ad6b
#
_entry.id   81d49116d489f2eab394449803d3ad6b
#
_cell.length_a   1.000
_cell.length_b   1.000
_cell.length_c   1.000
_cell.angle_alpha   90.00
_cell.angle_beta   90.00
_cell.angle_gamma   90.00
#
_symmetry.space_group_name_H-M   'P 1'
#
loop_
_entity.id
_entity.type
_entity.pdbx_description
1 polymer ?
#
loop_
_entity_poly.entity_id
_entity_poly.type
_entity_poly.pdbx_seq_one_letter_code
_entity_poly.pdbx_strand_id
1 'polypeptide(L)'
;MPKAIRVYEYGGPEVMRFEDVPLAEPGPGQIRVRQAAIGVNFIDIYFRTGAYKSPHMPYTPGKEGAGTVTAVGEGVTQFKAGDRVAYGSVADGCYAEEPVIPASAAVPIPDGVDEKTAAAMMLKGLTVEYLLHRTYAVKPGDTILWQAAAGGVGLIACQWAKHLGATVIGTAGSPEKAELAKQNGCDHVILY
;
A
#
# COMPACT_ATOMS: atom_id res chain seq x y z
N MET A 1 -4.45 2.72 -25.69
CA MET A 1 -5.16 2.10 -24.55
C MET A 1 -4.17 1.96 -23.41
N PRO A 2 -4.56 2.20 -22.16
CA PRO A 2 -3.69 1.95 -21.02
C PRO A 2 -3.45 0.45 -20.87
N LYS A 3 -2.37 0.11 -20.17
CA LYS A 3 -2.00 -1.28 -19.87
C LYS A 3 -2.32 -1.63 -18.42
N ALA A 4 -2.60 -2.92 -18.19
CA ALA A 4 -2.78 -3.46 -16.84
C ALA A 4 -2.21 -4.88 -16.76
N ILE A 5 -1.92 -5.30 -15.55
CA ILE A 5 -1.70 -6.72 -15.24
C ILE A 5 -3.06 -7.38 -15.04
N ARG A 6 -3.33 -8.44 -15.79
CA ARG A 6 -4.55 -9.25 -15.66
C ARG A 6 -4.21 -10.66 -15.20
N VAL A 7 -5.03 -11.20 -14.31
CA VAL A 7 -4.91 -12.57 -13.79
C VAL A 7 -6.21 -13.32 -14.12
N TYR A 8 -6.10 -14.40 -14.88
CA TYR A 8 -7.22 -15.21 -15.38
C TYR A 8 -7.42 -16.50 -14.58
N GLU A 9 -6.38 -16.93 -13.88
CA GLU A 9 -6.38 -18.12 -13.02
C GLU A 9 -5.39 -17.95 -11.86
N TYR A 10 -5.56 -18.69 -10.79
CA TYR A 10 -4.62 -18.66 -9.67
C TYR A 10 -3.34 -19.40 -10.01
N GLY A 11 -2.19 -18.85 -9.58
CA GLY A 11 -0.89 -19.48 -9.86
C GLY A 11 0.31 -18.68 -9.41
N GLY A 12 1.46 -19.02 -9.94
CA GLY A 12 2.71 -18.32 -9.76
C GLY A 12 2.78 -17.01 -10.55
N PRO A 13 3.96 -16.36 -10.63
CA PRO A 13 4.11 -15.10 -11.36
C PRO A 13 3.74 -15.19 -12.85
N GLU A 14 3.80 -16.37 -13.45
CA GLU A 14 3.52 -16.66 -14.85
C GLU A 14 2.05 -16.42 -15.25
N VAL A 15 1.11 -16.40 -14.30
CA VAL A 15 -0.31 -16.13 -14.59
C VAL A 15 -0.62 -14.65 -14.77
N MET A 16 0.35 -13.78 -14.50
CA MET A 16 0.20 -12.33 -14.67
C MET A 16 0.45 -11.94 -16.13
N ARG A 17 -0.58 -11.42 -16.80
CA ARG A 17 -0.51 -10.97 -18.21
C ARG A 17 -0.51 -9.46 -18.26
N PHE A 18 0.50 -8.87 -18.90
CA PHE A 18 0.57 -7.43 -19.15
C PHE A 18 -0.06 -7.13 -20.52
N GLU A 19 -1.24 -6.54 -20.51
CA GLU A 19 -2.07 -6.37 -21.73
C GLU A 19 -2.77 -5.01 -21.77
N ASP A 20 -3.21 -4.65 -22.96
CA ASP A 20 -4.02 -3.45 -23.17
C ASP A 20 -5.44 -3.66 -22.62
N VAL A 21 -5.94 -2.67 -21.89
CA VAL A 21 -7.29 -2.68 -21.33
C VAL A 21 -8.08 -1.46 -21.79
N PRO A 22 -9.41 -1.55 -21.88
CA PRO A 22 -10.24 -0.37 -22.16
C PRO A 22 -10.03 0.70 -21.08
N LEU A 23 -9.95 1.97 -21.51
CA LEU A 23 -9.96 3.08 -20.59
C LEU A 23 -11.34 3.20 -19.97
N ALA A 24 -11.44 2.94 -18.66
CA ALA A 24 -12.71 3.00 -17.95
C ALA A 24 -13.06 4.44 -17.54
N GLU A 25 -14.32 4.83 -17.67
CA GLU A 25 -14.81 6.08 -17.11
C GLU A 25 -15.20 5.91 -15.65
N PRO A 26 -14.88 6.89 -14.77
CA PRO A 26 -15.24 6.81 -13.36
C PRO A 26 -16.76 6.94 -13.17
N GLY A 27 -17.37 5.99 -12.47
CA GLY A 27 -18.75 6.06 -12.04
C GLY A 27 -18.96 7.02 -10.85
N PRO A 28 -20.20 7.13 -10.32
CA PRO A 28 -20.50 8.00 -9.17
C PRO A 28 -19.57 7.69 -7.97
N GLY A 29 -19.00 8.74 -7.38
CA GLY A 29 -18.08 8.64 -6.23
C GLY A 29 -16.69 8.08 -6.55
N GLN A 30 -16.33 7.92 -7.84
CA GLN A 30 -15.04 7.38 -8.27
C GLN A 30 -14.18 8.43 -8.97
N ILE A 31 -12.88 8.19 -9.00
CA ILE A 31 -11.90 8.96 -9.76
C ILE A 31 -11.05 8.02 -10.61
N ARG A 32 -10.59 8.50 -11.77
CA ARG A 32 -9.56 7.84 -12.56
C ARG A 32 -8.22 8.51 -12.30
N VAL A 33 -7.19 7.71 -12.06
CA VAL A 33 -5.85 8.20 -11.70
C VAL A 33 -4.85 7.68 -12.73
N ARG A 34 -4.10 8.57 -13.39
CA ARG A 34 -2.88 8.19 -14.13
C ARG A 34 -1.77 7.98 -13.14
N GLN A 35 -1.35 6.75 -12.97
CA GLN A 35 -0.36 6.38 -11.97
C GLN A 35 1.05 6.80 -12.36
N ALA A 36 1.77 7.37 -11.40
CA ALA A 36 3.20 7.61 -11.46
C ALA A 36 4.00 6.51 -10.72
N ALA A 37 3.36 5.89 -9.72
CA ALA A 37 3.96 4.79 -8.96
C ALA A 37 2.87 3.85 -8.41
N ILE A 38 3.22 2.56 -8.34
CA ILE A 38 2.35 1.49 -7.85
C ILE A 38 3.10 0.74 -6.75
N GLY A 39 2.49 0.56 -5.59
CA GLY A 39 3.07 -0.22 -4.52
C GLY A 39 2.81 -1.72 -4.70
N VAL A 40 3.83 -2.51 -4.37
CA VAL A 40 3.75 -3.98 -4.37
C VAL A 40 3.71 -4.47 -2.93
N ASN A 41 2.76 -5.36 -2.64
CA ASN A 41 2.54 -5.87 -1.30
C ASN A 41 2.44 -7.40 -1.27
N PHE A 42 2.79 -7.98 -0.13
CA PHE A 42 2.76 -9.43 0.04
C PHE A 42 1.33 -10.01 -0.09
N ILE A 43 0.31 -9.23 0.24
CA ILE A 43 -1.10 -9.60 0.08
C ILE A 43 -1.48 -9.84 -1.39
N ASP A 44 -0.84 -9.18 -2.34
CA ASP A 44 -1.08 -9.36 -3.77
C ASP A 44 -0.73 -10.79 -4.21
N ILE A 45 0.30 -11.38 -3.56
CA ILE A 45 0.68 -12.79 -3.77
C ILE A 45 -0.44 -13.72 -3.28
N TYR A 46 -1.06 -13.43 -2.12
CA TYR A 46 -2.15 -14.26 -1.60
C TYR A 46 -3.36 -14.27 -2.52
N PHE A 47 -3.71 -13.14 -3.12
CA PHE A 47 -4.77 -13.08 -4.13
C PHE A 47 -4.37 -13.81 -5.41
N ARG A 48 -3.13 -13.61 -5.89
CA ARG A 48 -2.66 -14.26 -7.11
C ARG A 48 -2.62 -15.79 -6.99
N THR A 49 -2.17 -16.31 -5.86
CA THR A 49 -2.09 -17.76 -5.62
C THR A 49 -3.43 -18.39 -5.23
N GLY A 50 -4.45 -17.58 -4.94
CA GLY A 50 -5.76 -18.05 -4.53
C GLY A 50 -5.87 -18.44 -3.05
N ALA A 51 -4.86 -18.14 -2.22
CA ALA A 51 -4.97 -18.21 -0.77
C ALA A 51 -6.09 -17.28 -0.27
N TYR A 52 -6.21 -16.10 -0.89
CA TYR A 52 -7.39 -15.25 -0.80
C TYR A 52 -8.09 -15.26 -2.16
N LYS A 53 -9.40 -15.51 -2.14
CA LYS A 53 -10.18 -15.57 -3.39
C LYS A 53 -10.55 -14.18 -3.88
N SER A 54 -10.29 -13.90 -5.16
CA SER A 54 -10.91 -12.76 -5.82
C SER A 54 -12.39 -13.04 -6.07
N PRO A 55 -13.29 -12.05 -5.93
CA PRO A 55 -14.71 -12.25 -6.17
C PRO A 55 -15.05 -12.53 -7.64
N HIS A 56 -14.15 -12.23 -8.54
CA HIS A 56 -14.33 -12.42 -10.00
C HIS A 56 -13.00 -12.68 -10.69
N MET A 57 -13.07 -13.33 -11.85
CA MET A 57 -11.96 -13.53 -12.80
C MET A 57 -12.41 -13.09 -14.20
N PRO A 58 -11.53 -12.50 -14.99
CA PRO A 58 -10.19 -12.05 -14.66
C PRO A 58 -10.21 -10.79 -13.76
N TYR A 59 -9.16 -10.60 -12.98
CA TYR A 59 -9.02 -9.41 -12.14
C TYR A 59 -7.64 -8.74 -12.37
N THR A 60 -7.52 -7.49 -11.94
CA THR A 60 -6.26 -6.74 -11.89
C THR A 60 -5.80 -6.66 -10.44
N PRO A 61 -4.60 -7.16 -10.08
CA PRO A 61 -4.08 -7.07 -8.72
C PRO A 61 -3.74 -5.64 -8.29
N GLY A 62 -3.23 -5.52 -7.05
CA GLY A 62 -2.66 -4.29 -6.50
C GLY A 62 -3.63 -3.53 -5.62
N LYS A 63 -3.10 -2.96 -4.52
CA LYS A 63 -3.86 -2.38 -3.41
C LYS A 63 -3.51 -0.93 -3.12
N GLU A 64 -2.44 -0.39 -3.68
CA GLU A 64 -1.98 0.98 -3.44
C GLU A 64 -1.30 1.58 -4.67
N GLY A 65 -1.33 2.90 -4.75
CA GLY A 65 -0.66 3.65 -5.81
C GLY A 65 -0.72 5.16 -5.56
N ALA A 66 -0.05 5.89 -6.44
CA ALA A 66 -0.06 7.35 -6.44
C ALA A 66 0.09 7.89 -7.87
N GLY A 67 -0.52 9.03 -8.11
CA GLY A 67 -0.49 9.66 -9.43
C GLY A 67 -1.37 10.90 -9.51
N THR A 68 -1.80 11.22 -10.72
CA THR A 68 -2.60 12.41 -11.02
C THR A 68 -4.01 12.02 -11.44
N VAL A 69 -5.01 12.66 -10.87
CA VAL A 69 -6.41 12.50 -11.25
C VAL A 69 -6.60 12.94 -12.69
N THR A 70 -7.18 12.10 -13.55
CA THR A 70 -7.46 12.41 -14.96
C THR A 70 -8.95 12.62 -15.24
N ALA A 71 -9.82 12.03 -14.42
CA ALA A 71 -11.26 12.22 -14.51
C ALA A 71 -11.90 12.01 -13.13
N VAL A 72 -13.06 12.61 -12.92
CA VAL A 72 -13.88 12.47 -11.71
C VAL A 72 -15.30 12.07 -12.10
N GLY A 73 -15.88 11.16 -11.32
CA GLY A 73 -17.27 10.72 -11.48
C GLY A 73 -18.25 11.66 -10.78
N GLU A 74 -19.54 11.41 -11.01
CA GLU A 74 -20.62 12.18 -10.40
C GLU A 74 -20.51 12.17 -8.86
N GLY A 75 -20.77 13.31 -8.24
CA GLY A 75 -20.78 13.50 -6.79
C GLY A 75 -19.40 13.64 -6.14
N VAL A 76 -18.31 13.55 -6.89
CA VAL A 76 -16.95 13.80 -6.38
C VAL A 76 -16.70 15.31 -6.34
N THR A 77 -16.53 15.86 -5.15
CA THR A 77 -16.27 17.30 -4.94
C THR A 77 -14.90 17.58 -4.33
N GLN A 78 -14.26 16.58 -3.74
CA GLN A 78 -12.96 16.72 -3.05
C GLN A 78 -11.75 16.67 -3.97
N PHE A 79 -11.94 16.26 -5.23
CA PHE A 79 -10.86 16.14 -6.23
C PHE A 79 -11.31 16.69 -7.58
N LYS A 80 -10.33 17.12 -8.38
CA LYS A 80 -10.48 17.52 -9.78
C LYS A 80 -9.33 16.96 -10.62
N ALA A 81 -9.49 16.97 -11.94
CA ALA A 81 -8.39 16.63 -12.85
C ALA A 81 -7.18 17.55 -12.60
N GLY A 82 -6.00 16.92 -12.55
CA GLY A 82 -4.72 17.56 -12.23
C GLY A 82 -4.29 17.42 -10.76
N ASP A 83 -5.17 17.03 -9.86
CA ASP A 83 -4.80 16.84 -8.45
C ASP A 83 -3.87 15.60 -8.29
N ARG A 84 -2.84 15.77 -7.46
CA ARG A 84 -1.92 14.68 -7.09
C ARG A 84 -2.52 13.91 -5.90
N VAL A 85 -2.67 12.60 -6.06
CA VAL A 85 -3.30 11.74 -5.05
C VAL A 85 -2.52 10.46 -4.80
N ALA A 86 -2.57 9.99 -3.55
CA ALA A 86 -2.16 8.64 -3.17
C ALA A 86 -3.35 7.90 -2.57
N TYR A 87 -3.35 6.58 -2.67
CA TYR A 87 -4.43 5.75 -2.16
C TYR A 87 -3.94 4.36 -1.77
N GLY A 88 -4.63 3.75 -0.82
CA GLY A 88 -4.31 2.42 -0.32
C GLY A 88 -5.54 1.67 0.14
N SER A 89 -5.38 0.36 0.36
CA SER A 89 -6.46 -0.52 0.82
C SER A 89 -7.69 -0.56 -0.08
N VAL A 90 -7.53 -0.25 -1.37
CA VAL A 90 -8.59 -0.46 -2.37
C VAL A 90 -8.81 -1.96 -2.61
N ALA A 91 -9.96 -2.31 -3.14
CA ALA A 91 -10.34 -3.71 -3.33
C ALA A 91 -9.33 -4.45 -4.21
N ASP A 92 -9.16 -4.00 -5.45
CA ASP A 92 -8.20 -4.48 -6.46
C ASP A 92 -8.01 -3.40 -7.52
N GLY A 93 -7.12 -3.62 -8.51
CA GLY A 93 -7.06 -2.81 -9.72
C GLY A 93 -5.83 -1.91 -9.85
N CYS A 94 -4.96 -1.84 -8.85
CA CYS A 94 -3.86 -0.88 -8.88
C CYS A 94 -2.72 -1.25 -9.86
N TYR A 95 -2.61 -2.51 -10.31
CA TYR A 95 -1.61 -2.89 -11.31
C TYR A 95 -2.07 -2.50 -12.73
N ALA A 96 -2.42 -1.24 -12.90
CA ALA A 96 -2.87 -0.62 -14.15
C ALA A 96 -2.28 0.78 -14.30
N GLU A 97 -2.11 1.26 -15.54
CA GLU A 97 -1.62 2.62 -15.80
C GLU A 97 -2.65 3.69 -15.42
N GLU A 98 -3.94 3.41 -15.65
CA GLU A 98 -5.03 4.34 -15.31
C GLU A 98 -6.21 3.59 -14.64
N PRO A 99 -6.09 3.19 -13.36
CA PRO A 99 -7.19 2.59 -12.63
C PRO A 99 -8.29 3.59 -12.29
N VAL A 100 -9.52 3.07 -12.13
CA VAL A 100 -10.64 3.77 -11.50
C VAL A 100 -10.77 3.27 -10.07
N ILE A 101 -10.77 4.20 -9.11
CA ILE A 101 -10.82 3.90 -7.67
C ILE A 101 -11.91 4.71 -6.98
N PRO A 102 -12.41 4.27 -5.81
CA PRO A 102 -13.27 5.11 -4.99
C PRO A 102 -12.53 6.39 -4.56
N ALA A 103 -13.15 7.54 -4.74
CA ALA A 103 -12.58 8.82 -4.32
C ALA A 103 -12.33 8.88 -2.81
N SER A 104 -13.13 8.15 -2.01
CA SER A 104 -12.97 8.04 -0.56
C SER A 104 -11.72 7.30 -0.11
N ALA A 105 -11.08 6.53 -0.99
CA ALA A 105 -9.83 5.83 -0.70
C ALA A 105 -8.58 6.69 -0.98
N ALA A 106 -8.75 7.82 -1.64
CA ALA A 106 -7.67 8.71 -2.03
C ALA A 106 -7.47 9.85 -1.04
N VAL A 107 -6.21 10.27 -0.91
CA VAL A 107 -5.81 11.47 -0.16
C VAL A 107 -4.91 12.33 -1.05
N PRO A 108 -4.94 13.67 -0.89
CA PRO A 108 -4.01 14.53 -1.61
C PRO A 108 -2.56 14.26 -1.15
N ILE A 109 -1.61 14.29 -2.09
CA ILE A 109 -0.19 14.19 -1.76
C ILE A 109 0.29 15.58 -1.34
N PRO A 110 0.86 15.73 -0.13
CA PRO A 110 1.39 17.01 0.34
C PRO A 110 2.55 17.51 -0.54
N ASP A 111 2.76 18.82 -0.54
CA ASP A 111 3.95 19.42 -1.14
C ASP A 111 5.22 18.85 -0.49
N GLY A 112 6.24 18.60 -1.31
CA GLY A 112 7.50 18.00 -0.86
C GLY A 112 7.51 16.47 -0.76
N VAL A 113 6.37 15.79 -0.94
CA VAL A 113 6.30 14.34 -1.08
C VAL A 113 6.14 13.96 -2.55
N ASP A 114 7.01 13.07 -3.04
CA ASP A 114 6.90 12.53 -4.40
C ASP A 114 5.92 11.34 -4.45
N GLU A 115 5.43 11.03 -5.65
CA GLU A 115 4.45 9.96 -5.86
C GLU A 115 5.01 8.58 -5.52
N LYS A 116 6.30 8.35 -5.71
CA LYS A 116 6.94 7.07 -5.40
C LYS A 116 6.95 6.81 -3.90
N THR A 117 7.33 7.82 -3.13
CA THR A 117 7.28 7.79 -1.66
C THR A 117 5.83 7.61 -1.18
N ALA A 118 4.89 8.39 -1.73
CA ALA A 118 3.48 8.31 -1.39
C ALA A 118 2.90 6.90 -1.68
N ALA A 119 3.14 6.34 -2.87
CA ALA A 119 2.68 5.00 -3.22
C ALA A 119 3.26 3.91 -2.30
N ALA A 120 4.55 4.02 -1.94
CA ALA A 120 5.23 3.01 -1.14
C ALA A 120 4.74 2.94 0.31
N MET A 121 4.13 4.02 0.82
CA MET A 121 3.76 4.12 2.22
C MET A 121 2.26 3.91 2.51
N MET A 122 1.37 4.00 1.52
CA MET A 122 -0.07 4.05 1.81
C MET A 122 -0.58 2.83 2.56
N LEU A 123 -0.50 1.64 1.99
CA LEU A 123 -0.99 0.41 2.63
C LEU A 123 -0.22 0.11 3.92
N LYS A 124 1.09 0.27 3.88
CA LYS A 124 1.99 -0.02 5.00
C LYS A 124 1.81 1.01 6.12
N GLY A 125 1.77 2.30 5.80
CA GLY A 125 1.56 3.38 6.76
C GLY A 125 0.18 3.34 7.42
N LEU A 126 -0.88 3.10 6.64
CA LEU A 126 -2.22 2.88 7.18
C LEU A 126 -2.27 1.69 8.14
N THR A 127 -1.54 0.61 7.81
CA THR A 127 -1.42 -0.56 8.70
C THR A 127 -0.74 -0.19 10.02
N VAL A 128 0.35 0.55 9.97
CA VAL A 128 1.06 1.01 11.17
C VAL A 128 0.19 1.96 11.99
N GLU A 129 -0.50 2.89 11.35
CA GLU A 129 -1.38 3.84 12.04
C GLU A 129 -2.41 3.12 12.90
N TYR A 130 -3.19 2.21 12.31
CA TYR A 130 -4.23 1.57 13.09
C TYR A 130 -3.68 0.62 14.16
N LEU A 131 -2.53 -0.02 13.94
CA LEU A 131 -1.91 -0.90 14.94
C LEU A 131 -1.40 -0.11 16.15
N LEU A 132 -0.71 1.04 15.92
CA LEU A 132 -0.09 1.82 16.99
C LEU A 132 -1.06 2.79 17.70
N HIS A 133 -2.20 3.13 17.07
CA HIS A 133 -3.11 4.14 17.62
C HIS A 133 -4.50 3.61 17.94
N ARG A 134 -5.02 2.64 17.16
CA ARG A 134 -6.41 2.18 17.30
C ARG A 134 -6.52 0.78 17.89
N THR A 135 -5.63 -0.13 17.53
CA THR A 135 -5.61 -1.49 18.10
C THR A 135 -4.99 -1.47 19.48
N TYR A 136 -3.83 -0.86 19.63
CA TYR A 136 -3.17 -0.57 20.89
C TYR A 136 -2.56 0.83 20.82
N ALA A 137 -3.08 1.76 21.60
CA ALA A 137 -2.58 3.13 21.66
C ALA A 137 -1.24 3.16 22.39
N VAL A 138 -0.14 3.07 21.65
CA VAL A 138 1.23 3.08 22.18
C VAL A 138 1.52 4.41 22.87
N LYS A 139 2.11 4.34 24.07
CA LYS A 139 2.45 5.48 24.92
C LYS A 139 3.95 5.53 25.20
N PRO A 140 4.48 6.70 25.55
CA PRO A 140 5.86 6.81 26.03
C PRO A 140 6.12 5.86 27.21
N GLY A 141 7.23 5.12 27.12
CA GLY A 141 7.63 4.12 28.14
C GLY A 141 7.07 2.71 27.91
N ASP A 142 6.16 2.51 26.95
CA ASP A 142 5.74 1.16 26.58
C ASP A 142 6.89 0.36 25.98
N THR A 143 6.86 -0.96 26.18
CA THR A 143 7.73 -1.90 25.46
C THR A 143 6.89 -2.76 24.55
N ILE A 144 7.18 -2.74 23.25
CA ILE A 144 6.45 -3.49 22.23
C ILE A 144 7.36 -4.51 21.54
N LEU A 145 6.76 -5.64 21.13
CA LEU A 145 7.40 -6.63 20.26
C LEU A 145 6.84 -6.48 18.85
N TRP A 146 7.74 -6.30 17.87
CA TRP A 146 7.34 -6.22 16.46
C TRP A 146 7.93 -7.35 15.64
N GLN A 147 7.06 -8.17 15.04
CA GLN A 147 7.46 -9.27 14.18
C GLN A 147 7.92 -8.79 12.81
N ALA A 148 8.96 -9.43 12.24
CA ALA A 148 9.51 -9.08 10.94
C ALA A 148 9.84 -7.57 10.82
N ALA A 149 10.57 -7.04 11.80
CA ALA A 149 10.86 -5.62 11.96
C ALA A 149 11.58 -4.96 10.76
N ALA A 150 12.31 -5.73 9.96
CA ALA A 150 12.93 -5.27 8.72
C ALA A 150 12.02 -5.39 7.48
N GLY A 151 10.76 -5.79 7.64
CA GLY A 151 9.77 -5.80 6.56
C GLY A 151 9.21 -4.41 6.28
N GLY A 152 8.49 -4.25 5.16
CA GLY A 152 7.96 -2.95 4.74
C GLY A 152 7.05 -2.26 5.76
N VAL A 153 6.20 -3.00 6.48
CA VAL A 153 5.41 -2.48 7.61
C VAL A 153 6.30 -2.24 8.82
N GLY A 154 7.21 -3.20 9.12
CA GLY A 154 8.10 -3.15 10.28
C GLY A 154 9.00 -1.94 10.31
N LEU A 155 9.60 -1.57 9.18
CA LEU A 155 10.48 -0.40 9.10
C LEU A 155 9.75 0.90 9.43
N ILE A 156 8.52 1.08 8.97
CA ILE A 156 7.70 2.25 9.32
C ILE A 156 7.28 2.19 10.80
N ALA A 157 6.85 1.02 11.25
CA ALA A 157 6.36 0.82 12.62
C ALA A 157 7.45 1.07 13.66
N CYS A 158 8.66 0.58 13.43
CA CYS A 158 9.77 0.77 14.37
C CYS A 158 10.14 2.25 14.52
N GLN A 159 10.21 3.00 13.40
CA GLN A 159 10.46 4.44 13.44
C GLN A 159 9.34 5.17 14.17
N TRP A 160 8.09 4.86 13.88
CA TRP A 160 6.93 5.54 14.47
C TRP A 160 6.79 5.22 15.95
N ALA A 161 6.89 3.95 16.35
CA ALA A 161 6.84 3.54 17.75
C ALA A 161 7.98 4.17 18.58
N LYS A 162 9.19 4.23 17.99
CA LYS A 162 10.32 4.93 18.63
C LYS A 162 10.03 6.42 18.83
N HIS A 163 9.44 7.07 17.81
CA HIS A 163 9.02 8.48 17.92
C HIS A 163 7.96 8.70 18.99
N LEU A 164 7.07 7.73 19.22
CA LEU A 164 6.08 7.75 20.29
C LEU A 164 6.69 7.52 21.69
N GLY A 165 7.98 7.24 21.79
CA GLY A 165 8.70 7.02 23.03
C GLY A 165 8.64 5.58 23.58
N ALA A 166 8.29 4.61 22.71
CA ALA A 166 8.32 3.21 23.08
C ALA A 166 9.72 2.59 22.96
N THR A 167 9.98 1.53 23.72
CA THR A 167 11.08 0.60 23.52
C THR A 167 10.63 -0.47 22.53
N VAL A 168 11.34 -0.61 21.41
CA VAL A 168 10.97 -1.52 20.33
C VAL A 168 11.87 -2.75 20.31
N ILE A 169 11.28 -3.92 20.53
CA ILE A 169 11.95 -5.22 20.36
C ILE A 169 11.48 -5.80 19.03
N GLY A 170 12.37 -5.90 18.03
CA GLY A 170 12.07 -6.44 16.73
C GLY A 170 12.46 -7.90 16.60
N THR A 171 11.85 -8.63 15.65
CA THR A 171 12.36 -9.92 15.20
C THR A 171 12.84 -9.84 13.76
N ALA A 172 13.87 -10.60 13.39
CA ALA A 172 14.43 -10.63 12.04
C ALA A 172 15.01 -12.02 11.69
N GLY A 173 14.94 -12.40 10.43
CA GLY A 173 15.39 -13.71 9.95
C GLY A 173 16.85 -13.74 9.47
N SER A 174 17.62 -12.65 9.60
CA SER A 174 19.06 -12.63 9.32
C SER A 174 19.76 -11.48 10.03
N PRO A 175 21.11 -11.56 10.22
CA PRO A 175 21.89 -10.48 10.82
C PRO A 175 21.77 -9.14 10.06
N GLU A 176 21.75 -9.16 8.72
CA GLU A 176 21.63 -7.96 7.88
C GLU A 176 20.27 -7.29 8.09
N LYS A 177 19.19 -8.08 8.19
CA LYS A 177 17.85 -7.59 8.50
C LYS A 177 17.75 -7.06 9.93
N ALA A 178 18.48 -7.67 10.88
CA ALA A 178 18.53 -7.19 12.25
C ALA A 178 19.19 -5.81 12.32
N GLU A 179 20.29 -5.60 11.58
CA GLU A 179 20.96 -4.31 11.50
C GLU A 179 20.06 -3.25 10.85
N LEU A 180 19.38 -3.60 9.76
CA LEU A 180 18.40 -2.70 9.12
C LEU A 180 17.28 -2.29 10.08
N ALA A 181 16.75 -3.22 10.88
CA ALA A 181 15.72 -2.93 11.87
C ALA A 181 16.22 -1.98 12.97
N LYS A 182 17.46 -2.16 13.46
CA LYS A 182 18.09 -1.25 14.44
C LYS A 182 18.27 0.16 13.89
N GLN A 183 18.75 0.27 12.64
CA GLN A 183 18.91 1.57 11.98
C GLN A 183 17.57 2.31 11.80
N ASN A 184 16.46 1.57 11.84
CA ASN A 184 15.11 2.09 11.70
C ASN A 184 14.31 2.09 13.02
N GLY A 185 14.97 2.12 14.18
CA GLY A 185 14.33 2.43 15.45
C GLY A 185 14.10 1.25 16.40
N CYS A 186 14.49 0.02 16.03
CA CYS A 186 14.49 -1.08 17.00
C CYS A 186 15.61 -0.88 18.03
N ASP A 187 15.26 -0.96 19.31
CA ASP A 187 16.23 -0.95 20.42
C ASP A 187 16.93 -2.30 20.57
N HIS A 188 16.16 -3.37 20.35
CA HIS A 188 16.65 -4.75 20.44
C HIS A 188 16.12 -5.57 19.28
N VAL A 189 16.91 -6.53 18.79
CA VAL A 189 16.45 -7.45 17.73
C VAL A 189 16.78 -8.88 18.11
N ILE A 190 15.78 -9.76 17.98
CA ILE A 190 15.86 -11.21 18.17
C ILE A 190 15.93 -11.85 16.78
N LEU A 191 16.91 -12.71 16.55
CA LEU A 191 17.01 -13.54 15.36
C LEU A 191 16.22 -14.84 15.53
N TYR A 192 15.54 -15.28 14.48
CA TYR A 192 14.82 -16.59 14.40
C TYR A 192 15.24 -17.37 13.16
#